data_d559a851321281feea0a3cdabf81b2e4
#
_entry.id   d559a851321281feea0a3cdabf81b2e4
#
_cell.length_a   1.000
_cell.length_b   1.000
_cell.length_c   1.000
_cell.angle_alpha   90.00
_cell.angle_beta   90.00
_cell.angle_gamma   90.00
#
_symmetry.space_group_name_H-M   'P 1'
#
loop_
_entity.id
_entity.type
_entity.pdbx_description
1 polymer ?
#
loop_
_entity_poly.entity_id
_entity_poly.type
_entity_poly.pdbx_seq_one_letter_code
_entity_poly.pdbx_strand_id
1 'polypeptide(L)'
;QLHGEENPKRVQEIKVRYDLPVIKAIGISEADDLDLISHFENAADQLLIDAKSPTSSILPGGNGLNFDWKLLKDFQFSCPWLLAGGLNSENAAEAIEITGATQLDLSSGVEKAPGLKDEDKISLLMSSI
;
A
#
# COMPACT_ATOMS: atom_id res chain seq x y z
N GLN A 1 -2.48 8.81 9.13
CA GLN A 1 -2.27 7.41 8.71
C GLN A 1 -1.97 6.53 9.93
N LEU A 2 -2.64 5.36 10.01
CA LEU A 2 -2.47 4.38 11.07
C LEU A 2 -1.80 3.12 10.50
N HIS A 3 -0.56 2.85 10.94
CA HIS A 3 0.28 1.75 10.44
C HIS A 3 0.50 0.63 11.48
N GLY A 4 -0.12 0.73 12.65
CA GLY A 4 0.03 -0.26 13.73
C GLY A 4 -1.04 -1.34 13.70
N GLU A 5 -1.22 -1.99 14.84
CA GLU A 5 -2.16 -3.10 15.04
C GLU A 5 -3.54 -2.62 15.54
N GLU A 6 -3.95 -1.40 15.13
CA GLU A 6 -5.27 -0.89 15.49
C GLU A 6 -6.35 -1.78 14.89
N ASN A 7 -7.27 -2.27 15.73
CA ASN A 7 -8.47 -2.93 15.25
C ASN A 7 -9.53 -1.91 14.75
N PRO A 8 -10.59 -2.32 14.05
CA PRO A 8 -11.59 -1.41 13.51
C PRO A 8 -12.22 -0.49 14.56
N LYS A 9 -12.47 -1.01 15.77
CA LYS A 9 -13.01 -0.19 16.87
C LYS A 9 -12.04 0.94 17.26
N ARG A 10 -10.75 0.62 17.35
CA ARG A 10 -9.72 1.61 17.69
C ARG A 10 -9.58 2.68 16.59
N VAL A 11 -9.68 2.29 15.35
CA VAL A 11 -9.70 3.25 14.22
C VAL A 11 -10.85 4.23 14.35
N GLN A 12 -12.07 3.74 14.65
CA GLN A 12 -13.23 4.60 14.88
C GLN A 12 -13.08 5.51 16.10
N GLU A 13 -12.54 5.01 17.22
CA GLU A 13 -12.27 5.82 18.40
C GLU A 13 -11.31 6.99 18.10
N ILE A 14 -10.26 6.74 17.33
CA ILE A 14 -9.31 7.78 16.89
C ILE A 14 -10.01 8.81 16.01
N LYS A 15 -10.77 8.36 15.01
CA LYS A 15 -11.52 9.21 14.11
C LYS A 15 -12.47 10.15 14.85
N VAL A 16 -13.27 9.61 15.76
CA VAL A 16 -14.20 10.39 16.57
C VAL A 16 -13.48 11.36 17.51
N ARG A 17 -12.38 10.90 18.13
CA ARG A 17 -11.64 11.72 19.11
C ARG A 17 -11.00 12.96 18.50
N TYR A 18 -10.46 12.82 17.29
CA TYR A 18 -9.70 13.91 16.66
C TYR A 18 -10.46 14.64 15.58
N ASP A 19 -11.63 14.14 15.19
CA ASP A 19 -12.47 14.68 14.12
C ASP A 19 -11.70 14.90 12.81
N LEU A 20 -10.87 13.90 12.46
CA LEU A 20 -10.03 13.91 11.26
C LEU A 20 -10.27 12.66 10.42
N PRO A 21 -10.17 12.77 9.08
CA PRO A 21 -10.15 11.59 8.22
C PRO A 21 -8.99 10.66 8.58
N VAL A 22 -9.25 9.36 8.53
CA VAL A 22 -8.29 8.34 8.90
C VAL A 22 -8.00 7.43 7.71
N ILE A 23 -6.72 7.26 7.40
CA ILE A 23 -6.21 6.24 6.48
C ILE A 23 -5.70 5.08 7.32
N LYS A 24 -6.22 3.86 7.10
CA LYS A 24 -5.70 2.65 7.75
C LYS A 24 -4.81 1.87 6.79
N ALA A 25 -3.57 1.65 7.17
CA ALA A 25 -2.64 0.81 6.43
C ALA A 25 -2.87 -0.67 6.76
N ILE A 26 -2.97 -1.50 5.72
CA ILE A 26 -3.14 -2.94 5.79
C ILE A 26 -2.04 -3.59 4.97
N GLY A 27 -1.22 -4.44 5.61
CA GLY A 27 -0.21 -5.22 4.91
C GLY A 27 -0.84 -6.46 4.28
N ILE A 28 -0.65 -6.63 2.98
CA ILE A 28 -1.10 -7.79 2.21
C ILE A 28 0.12 -8.52 1.66
N SER A 29 0.23 -9.80 1.94
CA SER A 29 1.28 -10.69 1.45
C SER A 29 0.74 -11.93 0.73
N GLU A 30 -0.46 -12.36 1.09
CA GLU A 30 -1.10 -13.55 0.55
C GLU A 30 -2.64 -13.38 0.47
N ALA A 31 -3.31 -14.32 -0.18
CA ALA A 31 -4.75 -14.21 -0.45
C ALA A 31 -5.60 -14.14 0.83
N ASP A 32 -5.20 -14.82 1.88
CA ASP A 32 -5.93 -14.82 3.17
C ASP A 32 -5.93 -13.44 3.84
N ASP A 33 -4.95 -12.58 3.52
CA ASP A 33 -4.89 -11.21 4.02
C ASP A 33 -5.99 -10.30 3.45
N LEU A 34 -6.58 -10.67 2.32
CA LEU A 34 -7.63 -9.87 1.66
C LEU A 34 -8.88 -9.72 2.54
N ASP A 35 -9.16 -10.68 3.41
CA ASP A 35 -10.27 -10.60 4.34
C ASP A 35 -10.13 -9.42 5.32
N LEU A 36 -8.89 -9.01 5.63
CA LEU A 36 -8.63 -7.87 6.48
C LEU A 36 -9.17 -6.55 5.89
N ILE A 37 -9.16 -6.42 4.56
CA ILE A 37 -9.65 -5.22 3.87
C ILE A 37 -11.10 -4.96 4.27
N SER A 38 -11.95 -5.97 4.15
CA SER A 38 -13.39 -5.86 4.44
C SER A 38 -13.69 -5.43 5.89
N HIS A 39 -12.82 -5.80 6.84
CA HIS A 39 -12.98 -5.41 8.24
C HIS A 39 -12.77 -3.91 8.48
N PHE A 40 -11.99 -3.23 7.64
CA PHE A 40 -11.62 -1.83 7.85
C PHE A 40 -12.36 -0.84 6.94
N GLU A 41 -12.98 -1.30 5.85
CA GLU A 41 -13.65 -0.42 4.88
C GLU A 41 -14.76 0.47 5.51
N ASN A 42 -15.39 -0.02 6.58
CA ASN A 42 -16.41 0.77 7.30
C ASN A 42 -15.85 1.56 8.51
N ALA A 43 -14.58 1.33 8.87
CA ALA A 43 -13.97 1.95 10.04
C ALA A 43 -13.06 3.14 9.68
N ALA A 44 -12.41 3.07 8.54
CA ALA A 44 -11.52 4.11 8.01
C ALA A 44 -12.22 4.92 6.92
N ASP A 45 -11.69 6.10 6.60
CA ASP A 45 -12.15 6.91 5.47
C ASP A 45 -11.46 6.48 4.17
N GLN A 46 -10.27 5.91 4.30
CA GLN A 46 -9.46 5.41 3.20
C GLN A 46 -8.55 4.28 3.67
N LEU A 47 -8.21 3.36 2.78
CA LEU A 47 -7.26 2.31 3.05
C LEU A 47 -5.94 2.56 2.30
N LEU A 48 -4.83 2.17 2.92
CA LEU A 48 -3.53 2.07 2.28
C LEU A 48 -3.16 0.59 2.25
N ILE A 49 -3.07 0.03 1.05
CA ILE A 49 -2.70 -1.37 0.84
C ILE A 49 -1.19 -1.44 0.66
N ASP A 50 -0.51 -1.89 1.71
CA ASP A 50 0.94 -2.06 1.73
C ASP A 50 1.30 -3.47 1.22
N ALA A 51 1.62 -3.54 -0.06
CA ALA A 51 2.00 -4.78 -0.74
C ALA A 51 3.36 -5.27 -0.23
N LYS A 52 3.36 -6.36 0.53
CA LYS A 52 4.57 -6.96 1.15
C LYS A 52 4.97 -8.23 0.43
N SER A 53 6.27 -8.44 0.27
CA SER A 53 6.77 -9.74 -0.17
C SER A 53 6.42 -10.81 0.86
N PRO A 54 6.03 -12.03 0.44
CA PRO A 54 5.72 -13.12 1.35
C PRO A 54 6.90 -13.39 2.30
N THR A 55 6.61 -13.55 3.58
CA THR A 55 7.61 -13.82 4.63
C THR A 55 8.33 -15.17 4.48
N SER A 56 7.83 -16.05 3.63
CA SER A 56 8.39 -17.39 3.38
C SER A 56 9.58 -17.41 2.41
N SER A 57 9.98 -16.29 1.83
CA SER A 57 11.12 -16.21 0.91
C SER A 57 12.46 -16.02 1.65
N ILE A 58 12.77 -16.90 2.59
CA ILE A 58 14.16 -17.05 3.10
C ILE A 58 14.95 -17.92 2.12
N LEU A 59 15.28 -17.34 0.96
CA LEU A 59 16.35 -17.87 0.13
C LEU A 59 17.43 -16.80 0.04
N PRO A 60 18.67 -17.10 0.45
CA PRO A 60 19.79 -16.20 0.26
C PRO A 60 20.13 -16.17 -1.24
N GLY A 61 19.75 -15.12 -1.92
CA GLY A 61 20.05 -14.93 -3.35
C GLY A 61 18.92 -14.27 -4.10
N GLY A 62 18.72 -13.01 -3.86
CA GLY A 62 18.46 -11.92 -4.77
C GLY A 62 17.51 -12.05 -5.96
N ASN A 63 16.45 -12.83 -5.90
CA ASN A 63 15.28 -12.56 -6.72
C ASN A 63 14.21 -12.02 -5.77
N GLY A 64 14.11 -10.70 -5.65
CA GLY A 64 13.04 -10.05 -4.93
C GLY A 64 11.71 -10.61 -5.46
N LEU A 65 11.09 -11.49 -4.68
CA LEU A 65 9.70 -11.85 -4.91
C LEU A 65 8.91 -10.60 -4.62
N ASN A 66 8.60 -9.86 -5.68
CA ASN A 66 7.67 -8.76 -5.62
C ASN A 66 6.32 -9.32 -5.17
N PHE A 67 5.60 -8.53 -4.40
CA PHE A 67 4.20 -8.82 -4.11
C PHE A 67 3.47 -9.17 -5.42
N ASP A 68 2.65 -10.21 -5.38
CA ASP A 68 1.82 -10.54 -6.53
C ASP A 68 0.61 -9.60 -6.58
N TRP A 69 0.72 -8.50 -7.32
CA TRP A 69 -0.38 -7.54 -7.53
C TRP A 69 -1.65 -8.17 -8.09
N LYS A 70 -1.56 -9.37 -8.68
CA LYS A 70 -2.74 -10.11 -9.15
C LYS A 70 -3.70 -10.46 -8.02
N LEU A 71 -3.24 -10.50 -6.76
CA LEU A 71 -4.12 -10.67 -5.61
C LEU A 71 -5.16 -9.55 -5.51
N LEU A 72 -4.83 -8.35 -5.97
CA LEU A 72 -5.71 -7.18 -5.94
C LEU A 72 -6.48 -6.96 -7.26
N LYS A 73 -6.15 -7.69 -8.33
CA LYS A 73 -6.62 -7.44 -9.69
C LYS A 73 -8.13 -7.31 -9.82
N ASP A 74 -8.87 -8.16 -9.14
CA ASP A 74 -10.34 -8.19 -9.25
C ASP A 74 -11.01 -7.82 -7.90
N PHE A 75 -10.22 -7.34 -6.95
CA PHE A 75 -10.75 -6.97 -5.65
C PHE A 75 -11.58 -5.68 -5.74
N GLN A 76 -12.82 -5.74 -5.24
CA GLN A 76 -13.74 -4.60 -5.27
C GLN A 76 -13.70 -3.86 -3.94
N PHE A 77 -12.97 -2.75 -3.92
CA PHE A 77 -12.94 -1.86 -2.76
C PHE A 77 -14.25 -1.07 -2.63
N SER A 78 -14.81 -1.01 -1.44
CA SER A 78 -16.02 -0.23 -1.12
C SER A 78 -15.70 1.19 -0.62
N CYS A 79 -14.44 1.51 -0.40
CA CYS A 79 -13.96 2.84 0.00
C CYS A 79 -12.73 3.27 -0.83
N PRO A 80 -12.34 4.55 -0.83
CA PRO A 80 -11.12 5.01 -1.46
C PRO A 80 -9.89 4.27 -0.91
N TRP A 81 -8.91 4.02 -1.78
CA TRP A 81 -7.69 3.32 -1.36
C TRP A 81 -6.45 3.80 -2.13
N LEU A 82 -5.28 3.56 -1.53
CA LEU A 82 -3.97 3.80 -2.12
C LEU A 82 -3.20 2.48 -2.18
N LEU A 83 -2.41 2.32 -3.23
CA LEU A 83 -1.44 1.23 -3.33
C LEU A 83 -0.09 1.72 -2.82
N ALA A 84 0.53 0.92 -1.95
CA ALA A 84 1.87 1.14 -1.42
C ALA A 84 2.69 -0.15 -1.47
N GLY A 85 3.93 -0.10 -0.98
CA GLY A 85 4.81 -1.26 -0.87
C GLY A 85 5.77 -1.41 -2.05
N GLY A 86 7.00 -0.96 -1.86
CA GLY A 86 8.11 -1.15 -2.82
C GLY A 86 7.95 -0.50 -4.19
N LEU A 87 6.99 0.43 -4.34
CA LEU A 87 6.75 1.12 -5.60
C LEU A 87 7.89 2.07 -5.96
N ASN A 88 8.20 2.15 -7.25
CA ASN A 88 9.20 3.05 -7.84
C ASN A 88 8.85 3.31 -9.32
N SER A 89 9.67 4.10 -10.04
CA SER A 89 9.43 4.45 -11.44
C SER A 89 9.49 3.26 -12.42
N GLU A 90 10.08 2.14 -12.03
CA GLU A 90 10.21 0.97 -12.90
C GLU A 90 9.00 0.06 -12.84
N ASN A 91 8.26 0.07 -11.72
CA ASN A 91 7.17 -0.87 -11.46
C ASN A 91 5.79 -0.22 -11.24
N ALA A 92 5.72 1.10 -11.03
CA ALA A 92 4.47 1.77 -10.71
C ALA A 92 3.42 1.65 -11.82
N ALA A 93 3.81 1.79 -13.09
CA ALA A 93 2.90 1.66 -14.23
C ALA A 93 2.29 0.25 -14.32
N GLU A 94 3.12 -0.80 -14.16
CA GLU A 94 2.64 -2.18 -14.13
C GLU A 94 1.71 -2.44 -12.95
N ALA A 95 2.05 -1.91 -11.76
CA ALA A 95 1.21 -2.03 -10.57
C ALA A 95 -0.17 -1.40 -10.78
N ILE A 96 -0.23 -0.20 -11.39
CA ILE A 96 -1.48 0.47 -11.76
C ILE A 96 -2.29 -0.37 -12.74
N GLU A 97 -1.65 -0.87 -13.80
CA GLU A 97 -2.32 -1.68 -14.82
C GLU A 97 -2.96 -2.95 -14.25
N ILE A 98 -2.25 -3.63 -13.36
CA ILE A 98 -2.73 -4.88 -12.76
C ILE A 98 -3.83 -4.64 -11.73
N THR A 99 -3.65 -3.65 -10.85
CA THR A 99 -4.53 -3.45 -9.69
C THR A 99 -5.68 -2.47 -9.92
N GLY A 100 -5.57 -1.62 -10.94
CA GLY A 100 -6.50 -0.52 -11.15
C GLY A 100 -6.37 0.62 -10.12
N ALA A 101 -5.26 0.68 -9.38
CA ALA A 101 -5.04 1.73 -8.39
C ALA A 101 -5.01 3.12 -9.04
N THR A 102 -5.74 4.06 -8.47
CA THR A 102 -5.76 5.47 -8.91
C THR A 102 -4.96 6.39 -8.00
N GLN A 103 -4.47 5.87 -6.89
CA GLN A 103 -3.67 6.59 -5.91
C GLN A 103 -2.51 5.69 -5.47
N LEU A 104 -1.33 6.26 -5.39
CA LEU A 104 -0.11 5.57 -4.96
C LEU A 104 0.48 6.26 -3.72
N ASP A 105 1.08 5.48 -2.83
CA ASP A 105 1.91 5.96 -1.73
C ASP A 105 3.32 5.41 -1.88
N LEU A 106 4.31 6.31 -2.01
CA LEU A 106 5.71 5.96 -2.21
C LEU A 106 6.60 6.67 -1.19
N SER A 107 7.57 5.93 -0.68
CA SER A 107 8.60 6.52 0.19
C SER A 107 10.00 6.24 -0.36
N SER A 108 10.56 5.07 -0.09
CA SER A 108 11.95 4.73 -0.44
C SER A 108 12.21 4.65 -1.95
N GLY A 109 11.21 4.32 -2.75
CA GLY A 109 11.33 4.23 -4.21
C GLY A 109 11.74 5.53 -4.90
N VAL A 110 11.53 6.68 -4.24
CA VAL A 110 11.91 8.02 -4.72
C VAL A 110 12.94 8.68 -3.81
N GLU A 111 13.76 7.90 -3.10
CA GLU A 111 14.83 8.39 -2.23
C GLU A 111 16.21 8.08 -2.82
N LYS A 112 17.16 8.98 -2.61
CA LYS A 112 18.59 8.75 -2.89
C LYS A 112 19.34 8.22 -1.66
N ALA A 113 18.80 8.46 -0.47
CA ALA A 113 19.22 7.90 0.80
C ALA A 113 18.02 7.91 1.76
N PRO A 114 18.00 7.08 2.83
CA PRO A 114 16.89 7.03 3.76
C PRO A 114 16.46 8.40 4.26
N GLY A 115 15.19 8.77 4.02
CA GLY A 115 14.61 10.07 4.36
C GLY A 115 14.99 11.24 3.46
N LEU A 116 15.82 11.03 2.42
CA LEU A 116 16.25 12.07 1.50
C LEU A 116 15.68 11.83 0.09
N LYS A 117 14.63 12.56 -0.25
CA LYS A 117 13.96 12.45 -1.55
C LYS A 117 14.87 12.90 -2.70
N ASP A 118 14.66 12.28 -3.84
CA ASP A 118 15.40 12.52 -5.08
C ASP A 118 14.47 13.12 -6.13
N GLU A 119 14.74 14.35 -6.56
CA GLU A 119 13.89 15.08 -7.51
C GLU A 119 13.86 14.41 -8.89
N ASP A 120 14.97 13.80 -9.32
CA ASP A 120 15.05 13.10 -10.61
C ASP A 120 14.20 11.82 -10.57
N LYS A 121 14.24 11.06 -9.46
CA LYS A 121 13.40 9.88 -9.27
C LYS A 121 11.91 10.24 -9.21
N ILE A 122 11.55 11.34 -8.55
CA ILE A 122 10.16 11.82 -8.52
C ILE A 122 9.72 12.20 -9.96
N SER A 123 10.54 12.95 -10.69
CA SER A 123 10.25 13.34 -12.06
C SER A 123 10.11 12.14 -12.99
N LEU A 124 10.98 11.14 -12.83
CA LEU A 124 10.92 9.90 -13.59
C LEU A 124 9.64 9.12 -13.29
N LEU A 125 9.28 8.98 -12.01
CA LEU A 125 8.03 8.35 -11.60
C LEU A 125 6.82 9.04 -12.26
N MET A 126 6.73 10.37 -12.13
CA MET A 126 5.61 11.14 -12.69
C MET A 126 5.50 11.07 -14.22
N SER A 127 6.61 10.72 -14.88
CA SER A 127 6.65 10.53 -16.34
C SER A 127 6.29 9.10 -16.75
N SER A 128 6.32 8.15 -15.82
CA SER A 128 6.09 6.73 -16.09
C SER A 128 4.64 6.28 -15.83
N ILE A 129 3.81 7.13 -15.25
CA ILE A 129 2.41 6.84 -14.88
C ILE A 129 1.43 7.77 -15.56
#